data_3e12ec9484f6bc44464b2e1f4b727b50
#
_entry.id   3e12ec9484f6bc44464b2e1f4b727b50
#
_cell.length_a   1.000
_cell.length_b   1.000
_cell.length_c   1.000
_cell.angle_alpha   90.00
_cell.angle_beta   90.00
_cell.angle_gamma   90.00
#
_symmetry.space_group_name_H-M   'P 1'
#
loop_
_entity.id
_entity.type
_entity.pdbx_description
1 polymer ?
#
loop_
_entity_poly.entity_id
_entity_poly.type
_entity_poly.pdbx_seq_one_letter_code
_entity_poly.pdbx_strand_id
1 'polypeptide(L)'
;FLMFIQPVVIDPLYNDFYPLQNKELEEKILALADKADIPADHVYEVNMSEKTNALNAYVTGVGSNSRIVLWDTTLNSLDDDEILFIMAHEMAHYVEKHIYIGIAGYLLLTLVGLWLTDKWMKRAIRKRGDLYQLESKQEIASLPLFLLITSILLFAVNPITNYVSRVQETRADEYALKMTDNPEAAITSFQKLSESGLSQMNPPYLVKLFRNSHPSMLERIQLVKQYEKNHH
;
A
#
# COMPACT_ATOMS: atom_id res chain seq x y z
N PHE A 1 12.52 -4.22 9.26
CA PHE A 1 13.93 -3.89 8.95
C PHE A 1 14.07 -3.42 7.51
N LEU A 2 13.69 -4.23 6.51
CA LEU A 2 13.78 -3.86 5.09
C LEU A 2 13.01 -2.58 4.75
N MET A 3 11.82 -2.37 5.28
CA MET A 3 11.02 -1.14 5.04
C MET A 3 11.74 0.16 5.45
N PHE A 4 12.66 0.11 6.42
CA PHE A 4 13.44 1.27 6.82
C PHE A 4 14.74 1.41 6.03
N ILE A 5 15.34 0.30 5.65
CA ILE A 5 16.61 0.31 4.91
C ILE A 5 16.38 0.54 3.41
N GLN A 6 15.28 0.04 2.86
CA GLN A 6 15.00 0.14 1.44
C GLN A 6 15.04 1.58 0.94
N PRO A 7 14.25 2.55 1.46
CA PRO A 7 14.24 3.91 0.91
C PRO A 7 15.51 4.71 1.19
N VAL A 8 16.30 4.33 2.20
CA VAL A 8 17.50 5.09 2.62
C VAL A 8 18.79 4.53 2.05
N VAL A 9 18.88 3.21 1.88
CA VAL A 9 20.12 2.53 1.47
C VAL A 9 19.94 1.81 0.13
N ILE A 10 18.86 1.04 -0.04
CA ILE A 10 18.69 0.18 -1.22
C ILE A 10 18.27 1.01 -2.43
N ASP A 11 17.21 1.83 -2.29
CA ASP A 11 16.68 2.59 -3.41
C ASP A 11 17.73 3.54 -4.04
N PRO A 12 18.57 4.28 -3.25
CA PRO A 12 19.63 5.11 -3.82
C PRO A 12 20.76 4.35 -4.54
N LEU A 13 20.88 3.04 -4.30
CA LEU A 13 21.86 2.22 -5.04
C LEU A 13 21.37 1.80 -6.43
N TYR A 14 20.06 1.84 -6.65
CA TYR A 14 19.42 1.38 -7.88
C TYR A 14 18.66 2.47 -8.64
N ASN A 15 18.47 3.64 -8.03
CA ASN A 15 17.71 4.75 -8.58
C ASN A 15 18.41 6.08 -8.29
N ASP A 16 18.40 6.95 -9.27
CA ASP A 16 18.86 8.32 -9.12
C ASP A 16 17.70 9.22 -8.67
N PHE A 17 17.90 9.93 -7.56
CA PHE A 17 16.96 10.89 -6.99
C PHE A 17 17.41 12.30 -7.28
N TYR A 18 16.55 13.11 -7.85
CA TYR A 18 16.81 14.49 -8.17
C TYR A 18 15.84 15.40 -7.42
N PRO A 19 16.22 16.63 -7.01
CA PRO A 19 15.25 17.62 -6.57
C PRO A 19 14.22 17.88 -7.68
N LEU A 20 12.94 17.97 -7.32
CA LEU A 20 11.87 18.21 -8.28
C LEU A 20 12.16 19.47 -9.12
N GLN A 21 12.11 19.35 -10.44
CA GLN A 21 12.43 20.43 -11.36
C GLN A 21 11.32 21.50 -11.39
N ASN A 22 10.05 21.08 -11.34
CA ASN A 22 8.90 21.98 -11.29
C ASN A 22 8.77 22.60 -9.89
N LYS A 23 9.31 23.80 -9.73
CA LYS A 23 9.33 24.50 -8.43
C LYS A 23 7.96 24.97 -7.98
N GLU A 24 7.07 25.29 -8.89
CA GLU A 24 5.69 25.65 -8.56
C GLU A 24 4.94 24.46 -7.97
N LEU A 25 5.08 23.28 -8.55
CA LEU A 25 4.51 22.03 -8.02
C LEU A 25 5.15 21.65 -6.68
N GLU A 26 6.47 21.81 -6.53
CA GLU A 26 7.18 21.56 -5.25
C GLU A 26 6.59 22.43 -4.12
N GLU A 27 6.40 23.73 -4.36
CA GLU A 27 5.81 24.64 -3.38
C GLU A 27 4.39 24.23 -2.99
N LYS A 28 3.55 23.85 -3.96
CA LYS A 28 2.19 23.35 -3.70
C LYS A 28 2.19 22.08 -2.86
N ILE A 29 3.07 21.12 -3.17
CA ILE A 29 3.19 19.85 -2.42
C ILE A 29 3.70 20.12 -0.99
N LEU A 30 4.70 20.98 -0.82
CA LEU A 30 5.21 21.35 0.50
C LEU A 30 4.17 22.09 1.34
N ALA A 31 3.33 22.92 0.71
CA ALA A 31 2.21 23.57 1.39
C ALA A 31 1.15 22.55 1.87
N LEU A 32 0.91 21.46 1.12
CA LEU A 32 0.07 20.34 1.58
C LEU A 32 0.73 19.59 2.74
N ALA A 33 2.04 19.34 2.67
CA ALA A 33 2.79 18.66 3.72
C ALA A 33 2.76 19.46 5.04
N ASP A 34 2.92 20.78 4.97
CA ASP A 34 2.81 21.69 6.12
C ASP A 34 1.40 21.61 6.77
N LYS A 35 0.33 21.65 5.96
CA LYS A 35 -1.05 21.46 6.44
C LYS A 35 -1.27 20.09 7.11
N ALA A 36 -0.50 19.08 6.70
CA ALA A 36 -0.56 17.72 7.23
C ALA A 36 0.40 17.48 8.41
N ASP A 37 1.08 18.50 8.93
CA ASP A 37 2.14 18.39 9.94
C ASP A 37 3.25 17.40 9.56
N ILE A 38 3.57 17.30 8.26
CA ILE A 38 4.65 16.46 7.75
C ILE A 38 5.90 17.33 7.55
N PRO A 39 6.96 17.12 8.33
CA PRO A 39 8.19 17.90 8.23
C PRO A 39 9.02 17.44 7.01
N ALA A 40 8.67 17.94 5.83
CA ALA A 40 9.39 17.67 4.59
C ALA A 40 9.91 19.00 4.02
N ASP A 41 11.21 19.08 3.79
CA ASP A 41 11.86 20.29 3.27
C ASP A 41 12.00 20.28 1.74
N HIS A 42 11.93 19.07 1.13
CA HIS A 42 12.16 18.90 -0.30
C HIS A 42 11.27 17.81 -0.89
N VAL A 43 10.95 17.99 -2.17
CA VAL A 43 10.32 16.95 -3.02
C VAL A 43 11.35 16.46 -4.02
N TYR A 44 11.42 15.14 -4.17
CA TYR A 44 12.34 14.47 -5.08
C TYR A 44 11.59 13.83 -6.24
N GLU A 45 12.21 13.83 -7.41
CA GLU A 45 11.80 13.00 -8.54
C GLU A 45 12.79 11.84 -8.72
N VAL A 46 12.30 10.71 -9.20
CA VAL A 46 13.10 9.52 -9.49
C VAL A 46 12.80 9.02 -10.89
N ASN A 47 13.87 8.69 -11.63
CA ASN A 47 13.77 8.19 -13.00
C ASN A 47 13.34 6.71 -13.02
N MET A 48 12.05 6.48 -13.11
CA MET A 48 11.45 5.14 -13.16
C MET A 48 10.95 4.77 -14.56
N SER A 49 10.83 5.71 -15.49
CA SER A 49 10.37 5.47 -16.86
C SER A 49 11.25 4.50 -17.65
N GLU A 50 12.53 4.36 -17.28
CA GLU A 50 13.43 3.35 -17.84
C GLU A 50 13.08 1.90 -17.42
N LYS A 51 12.30 1.71 -16.35
CA LYS A 51 12.03 0.42 -15.71
C LYS A 51 10.57 0.01 -15.79
N THR A 52 9.66 0.99 -15.79
CA THR A 52 8.22 0.74 -15.71
C THR A 52 7.40 1.88 -16.27
N ASN A 53 6.17 1.58 -16.69
CA ASN A 53 5.16 2.59 -17.04
C ASN A 53 4.17 2.83 -15.87
N ALA A 54 4.35 2.17 -14.72
CA ALA A 54 3.48 2.37 -13.57
C ALA A 54 3.64 3.80 -13.02
N LEU A 55 2.54 4.36 -12.55
CA LEU A 55 2.52 5.65 -11.86
C LEU A 55 2.66 5.39 -10.36
N ASN A 56 3.54 6.14 -9.69
CA ASN A 56 3.70 6.02 -8.25
C ASN A 56 4.23 7.34 -7.64
N ALA A 57 3.85 7.54 -6.38
CA ALA A 57 4.40 8.57 -5.51
C ALA A 57 4.36 8.03 -4.07
N TYR A 58 5.19 8.54 -3.19
CA TYR A 58 5.17 8.10 -1.79
C TYR A 58 5.80 9.13 -0.84
N VAL A 59 5.37 9.05 0.42
CA VAL A 59 5.99 9.76 1.54
C VAL A 59 6.74 8.71 2.38
N THR A 60 8.01 8.92 2.63
CA THR A 60 8.87 8.02 3.40
C THR A 60 9.70 8.78 4.42
N GLY A 61 10.32 8.04 5.35
CA GLY A 61 11.10 8.65 6.44
C GLY A 61 10.29 8.84 7.71
N VAL A 62 10.94 9.36 8.74
CA VAL A 62 10.35 9.61 10.07
C VAL A 62 10.85 10.95 10.60
N GLY A 63 9.95 11.81 11.06
CA GLY A 63 10.27 13.11 11.60
C GLY A 63 11.01 14.00 10.58
N SER A 64 12.08 14.68 11.01
CA SER A 64 12.87 15.58 10.15
C SER A 64 13.54 14.95 8.93
N ASN A 65 13.49 13.63 8.78
CA ASN A 65 14.01 12.91 7.61
C ASN A 65 12.90 12.49 6.63
N SER A 66 11.70 13.05 6.76
CA SER A 66 10.61 12.75 5.84
C SER A 66 10.95 13.23 4.43
N ARG A 67 10.70 12.38 3.44
CA ARG A 67 10.95 12.65 2.03
C ARG A 67 9.70 12.39 1.23
N ILE A 68 9.39 13.29 0.33
CA ILE A 68 8.33 13.15 -0.66
C ILE A 68 8.99 12.80 -1.98
N VAL A 69 8.55 11.73 -2.62
CA VAL A 69 9.14 11.22 -3.86
C VAL A 69 8.05 11.01 -4.89
N LEU A 70 8.28 11.53 -6.08
CA LEU A 70 7.44 11.36 -7.27
C LEU A 70 8.22 10.60 -8.35
N TRP A 71 7.55 9.65 -8.99
CA TRP A 71 8.12 9.03 -10.18
C TRP A 71 7.96 9.95 -11.39
N ASP A 72 8.95 9.99 -12.27
CA ASP A 72 8.90 10.74 -13.52
C ASP A 72 7.73 10.31 -14.41
N THR A 73 7.35 9.03 -14.37
CA THR A 73 6.15 8.50 -15.03
C THR A 73 4.87 9.18 -14.54
N THR A 74 4.79 9.49 -13.25
CA THR A 74 3.66 10.21 -12.64
C THR A 74 3.64 11.67 -13.08
N LEU A 75 4.80 12.32 -13.02
CA LEU A 75 4.97 13.71 -13.47
C LEU A 75 4.63 13.92 -14.95
N ASN A 76 4.91 12.92 -15.79
CA ASN A 76 4.66 12.99 -17.22
C ASN A 76 3.21 12.64 -17.62
N SER A 77 2.46 12.00 -16.76
CA SER A 77 1.13 11.47 -17.08
C SER A 77 -0.02 12.22 -16.42
N LEU A 78 0.26 12.89 -15.31
CA LEU A 78 -0.75 13.57 -14.48
C LEU A 78 -0.56 15.07 -14.50
N ASP A 79 -1.68 15.79 -14.35
CA ASP A 79 -1.67 17.23 -14.16
C ASP A 79 -1.33 17.58 -12.69
N ASP A 80 -0.93 18.83 -12.43
CA ASP A 80 -0.57 19.30 -11.08
C ASP A 80 -1.65 18.98 -10.03
N ASP A 81 -2.93 19.23 -10.34
CA ASP A 81 -4.03 18.99 -9.41
C ASP A 81 -4.24 17.50 -9.10
N GLU A 82 -4.07 16.63 -10.11
CA GLU A 82 -4.10 15.18 -9.94
C GLU A 82 -2.93 14.69 -9.08
N ILE A 83 -1.73 15.26 -9.29
CA ILE A 83 -0.56 14.97 -8.46
C ILE A 83 -0.80 15.42 -7.02
N LEU A 84 -1.36 16.60 -6.81
CA LEU A 84 -1.70 17.11 -5.48
C LEU A 84 -2.70 16.21 -4.75
N PHE A 85 -3.71 15.69 -5.47
CA PHE A 85 -4.66 14.73 -4.90
C PHE A 85 -3.96 13.43 -4.48
N ILE A 86 -3.11 12.86 -5.35
CA ILE A 86 -2.35 11.64 -5.02
C ILE A 86 -1.41 11.90 -3.84
N MET A 87 -0.72 13.04 -3.83
CA MET A 87 0.17 13.38 -2.72
C MET A 87 -0.58 13.54 -1.40
N ALA A 88 -1.77 14.16 -1.41
CA ALA A 88 -2.61 14.24 -0.21
C ALA A 88 -3.08 12.86 0.28
N HIS A 89 -3.34 11.91 -0.65
CA HIS A 89 -3.64 10.51 -0.32
C HIS A 89 -2.44 9.82 0.36
N GLU A 90 -1.23 9.97 -0.19
CA GLU A 90 -0.02 9.41 0.41
C GLU A 90 0.31 10.03 1.78
N MET A 91 0.06 11.33 1.93
CA MET A 91 0.20 12.01 3.21
C MET A 91 -0.78 11.48 4.26
N ALA A 92 -1.99 11.06 3.88
CA ALA A 92 -2.94 10.41 4.79
C ALA A 92 -2.37 9.14 5.41
N HIS A 93 -1.67 8.31 4.64
CA HIS A 93 -1.02 7.11 5.16
C HIS A 93 0.01 7.41 6.24
N TYR A 94 0.73 8.52 6.09
CA TYR A 94 1.70 8.99 7.08
C TYR A 94 1.00 9.51 8.34
N VAL A 95 0.03 10.41 8.19
CA VAL A 95 -0.70 11.06 9.28
C VAL A 95 -1.51 10.05 10.12
N GLU A 96 -2.23 9.15 9.46
CA GLU A 96 -3.02 8.08 10.11
C GLU A 96 -2.18 6.91 10.60
N LYS A 97 -0.84 6.96 10.42
CA LYS A 97 0.11 5.97 10.91
C LYS A 97 -0.18 4.55 10.41
N HIS A 98 -0.66 4.41 9.18
CA HIS A 98 -1.06 3.14 8.58
C HIS A 98 0.08 2.11 8.59
N ILE A 99 1.34 2.54 8.40
CA ILE A 99 2.52 1.69 8.48
C ILE A 99 2.64 1.03 9.86
N TYR A 100 2.46 1.78 10.94
CA TYR A 100 2.60 1.24 12.30
C TYR A 100 1.46 0.26 12.63
N ILE A 101 0.24 0.57 12.19
CA ILE A 101 -0.92 -0.33 12.31
C ILE A 101 -0.67 -1.61 11.53
N GLY A 102 -0.14 -1.50 10.31
CA GLY A 102 0.23 -2.63 9.46
C GLY A 102 1.28 -3.53 10.12
N ILE A 103 2.36 -2.94 10.65
CA ILE A 103 3.43 -3.68 11.33
C ILE A 103 2.88 -4.42 12.57
N ALA A 104 2.11 -3.74 13.41
CA ALA A 104 1.52 -4.35 14.61
C ALA A 104 0.56 -5.50 14.24
N GLY A 105 -0.29 -5.29 13.24
CA GLY A 105 -1.19 -6.31 12.71
C GLY A 105 -0.43 -7.52 12.14
N TYR A 106 0.63 -7.28 11.38
CA TYR A 106 1.45 -8.33 10.80
C TYR A 106 2.18 -9.16 11.86
N LEU A 107 2.73 -8.51 12.88
CA LEU A 107 3.36 -9.19 14.02
C LEU A 107 2.34 -10.08 14.77
N LEU A 108 1.16 -9.55 15.05
CA LEU A 108 0.10 -10.33 15.70
C LEU A 108 -0.31 -11.54 14.86
N LEU A 109 -0.56 -11.34 13.57
CA LEU A 109 -0.93 -12.42 12.64
C LEU A 109 0.17 -13.47 12.52
N THR A 110 1.45 -13.06 12.53
CA THR A 110 2.59 -13.96 12.51
C THR A 110 2.64 -14.83 13.76
N LEU A 111 2.50 -14.23 14.95
CA LEU A 111 2.50 -14.95 16.21
C LEU A 111 1.34 -15.98 16.28
N VAL A 112 0.14 -15.54 15.92
CA VAL A 112 -1.04 -16.42 15.88
C VAL A 112 -0.88 -17.50 14.81
N GLY A 113 -0.37 -17.16 13.64
CA GLY A 113 -0.12 -18.09 12.54
C GLY A 113 0.88 -19.18 12.92
N LEU A 114 2.01 -18.80 13.52
CA LEU A 114 3.01 -19.76 13.99
C LEU A 114 2.47 -20.67 15.09
N TRP A 115 1.70 -20.13 16.03
CA TRP A 115 1.05 -20.92 17.06
C TRP A 115 0.04 -21.91 16.49
N LEU A 116 -0.79 -21.51 15.54
CA LEU A 116 -1.75 -22.39 14.85
C LEU A 116 -1.01 -23.45 14.04
N THR A 117 0.04 -23.08 13.32
CA THR A 117 0.87 -24.02 12.54
C THR A 117 1.45 -25.09 13.45
N ASP A 118 2.07 -24.72 14.58
CA ASP A 118 2.61 -25.68 15.56
C ASP A 118 1.52 -26.64 16.07
N LYS A 119 0.38 -26.07 16.45
CA LYS A 119 -0.76 -26.85 16.97
C LYS A 119 -1.32 -27.83 15.91
N TRP A 120 -1.45 -27.39 14.67
CA TRP A 120 -1.99 -28.24 13.60
C TRP A 120 -1.00 -29.29 13.14
N MET A 121 0.30 -28.99 13.08
CA MET A 121 1.35 -29.98 12.83
C MET A 121 1.34 -31.08 13.88
N LYS A 122 1.37 -30.73 15.16
CA LYS A 122 1.30 -31.69 16.26
C LYS A 122 0.06 -32.58 16.16
N ARG A 123 -1.10 -31.99 15.81
CA ARG A 123 -2.34 -32.77 15.64
C ARG A 123 -2.29 -33.70 14.43
N ALA A 124 -1.75 -33.24 13.30
CA ALA A 124 -1.65 -34.05 12.09
C ALA A 124 -0.71 -35.25 12.28
N ILE A 125 0.48 -35.02 12.84
CA ILE A 125 1.45 -36.09 13.11
C ILE A 125 0.89 -37.09 14.12
N ARG A 126 0.30 -36.62 15.21
CA ARG A 126 -0.31 -37.50 16.21
C ARG A 126 -1.43 -38.41 15.64
N LYS A 127 -2.20 -37.88 14.65
CA LYS A 127 -3.33 -38.62 14.07
C LYS A 127 -2.95 -39.54 12.91
N ARG A 128 -1.94 -39.17 12.13
CA ARG A 128 -1.58 -39.78 10.85
C ARG A 128 -0.07 -39.86 10.63
N GLY A 129 0.74 -39.81 11.69
CA GLY A 129 2.20 -39.87 11.59
C GLY A 129 2.68 -41.13 10.87
N ASP A 130 2.08 -42.27 11.16
CA ASP A 130 2.40 -43.54 10.50
C ASP A 130 2.16 -43.47 8.98
N LEU A 131 1.06 -42.83 8.55
CA LEU A 131 0.75 -42.62 7.12
C LEU A 131 1.75 -41.69 6.43
N TYR A 132 2.22 -40.68 7.14
CA TYR A 132 3.16 -39.69 6.61
C TYR A 132 4.62 -40.11 6.84
N GLN A 133 4.85 -41.22 7.53
CA GLN A 133 6.19 -41.66 7.97
C GLN A 133 6.92 -40.57 8.76
N LEU A 134 6.18 -39.88 9.64
CA LEU A 134 6.66 -38.78 10.47
C LEU A 134 6.47 -39.09 11.94
N GLU A 135 7.54 -39.13 12.70
CA GLU A 135 7.51 -39.31 14.16
C GLU A 135 7.48 -37.94 14.86
N SER A 136 8.08 -36.92 14.23
CA SER A 136 8.27 -35.61 14.84
C SER A 136 8.16 -34.47 13.82
N LYS A 137 7.72 -33.32 14.32
CA LYS A 137 7.71 -32.06 13.52
C LYS A 137 9.11 -31.48 13.24
N GLN A 138 10.13 -31.94 13.97
CA GLN A 138 11.53 -31.52 13.81
C GLN A 138 12.23 -32.22 12.64
N GLU A 139 11.65 -33.23 12.07
CA GLU A 139 12.19 -33.94 10.92
C GLU A 139 12.06 -33.05 9.65
N ILE A 140 13.08 -33.06 8.80
CA ILE A 140 13.05 -32.33 7.51
C ILE A 140 11.88 -32.82 6.64
N ALA A 141 11.54 -34.12 6.73
CA ALA A 141 10.38 -34.70 6.07
C ALA A 141 9.04 -34.04 6.43
N SER A 142 8.95 -33.32 7.57
CA SER A 142 7.77 -32.56 7.97
C SER A 142 7.60 -31.22 7.23
N LEU A 143 8.60 -30.74 6.50
CA LEU A 143 8.59 -29.47 5.80
C LEU A 143 7.40 -29.29 4.82
N PRO A 144 7.04 -30.28 3.98
CA PRO A 144 5.86 -30.16 3.12
C PRO A 144 4.56 -29.94 3.91
N LEU A 145 4.40 -30.61 5.06
CA LEU A 145 3.25 -30.44 5.93
C LEU A 145 3.22 -29.03 6.55
N PHE A 146 4.37 -28.53 6.99
CA PHE A 146 4.52 -27.16 7.48
C PHE A 146 4.13 -26.13 6.40
N LEU A 147 4.66 -26.27 5.19
CA LEU A 147 4.35 -25.37 4.07
C LEU A 147 2.87 -25.42 3.69
N LEU A 148 2.26 -26.59 3.67
CA LEU A 148 0.84 -26.76 3.37
C LEU A 148 -0.03 -26.03 4.42
N ILE A 149 0.21 -26.26 5.70
CA ILE A 149 -0.57 -25.63 6.79
C ILE A 149 -0.39 -24.12 6.74
N THR A 150 0.84 -23.64 6.60
CA THR A 150 1.14 -22.20 6.53
C THR A 150 0.46 -21.56 5.32
N SER A 151 0.49 -22.21 4.15
CA SER A 151 -0.18 -21.72 2.94
C SER A 151 -1.70 -21.60 3.11
N ILE A 152 -2.33 -22.59 3.76
CA ILE A 152 -3.77 -22.55 4.06
C ILE A 152 -4.09 -21.39 5.02
N LEU A 153 -3.27 -21.17 6.06
CA LEU A 153 -3.47 -20.08 7.01
C LEU A 153 -3.28 -18.72 6.35
N LEU A 154 -2.24 -18.55 5.52
CA LEU A 154 -2.00 -17.32 4.76
C LEU A 154 -3.16 -17.02 3.81
N PHE A 155 -3.65 -18.04 3.08
CA PHE A 155 -4.82 -17.88 2.22
C PHE A 155 -6.08 -17.47 3.00
N ALA A 156 -6.31 -18.07 4.16
CA ALA A 156 -7.47 -17.76 5.01
C ALA A 156 -7.41 -16.35 5.63
N VAL A 157 -6.22 -15.78 5.81
CA VAL A 157 -6.02 -14.44 6.37
C VAL A 157 -6.17 -13.33 5.32
N ASN A 158 -5.93 -13.63 4.03
CA ASN A 158 -6.00 -12.62 2.96
C ASN A 158 -7.28 -11.77 2.95
N PRO A 159 -8.50 -12.29 3.11
CA PRO A 159 -9.71 -11.49 3.17
C PRO A 159 -9.69 -10.43 4.27
N ILE A 160 -9.12 -10.77 5.43
CA ILE A 160 -9.05 -9.87 6.60
C ILE A 160 -8.05 -8.76 6.33
N THR A 161 -6.85 -9.10 5.88
CA THR A 161 -5.79 -8.11 5.59
C THR A 161 -6.21 -7.18 4.45
N ASN A 162 -6.80 -7.71 3.38
CA ASN A 162 -7.32 -6.91 2.29
C ASN A 162 -8.48 -6.00 2.72
N TYR A 163 -9.34 -6.46 3.63
CA TYR A 163 -10.42 -5.61 4.17
C TYR A 163 -9.86 -4.43 4.95
N VAL A 164 -8.90 -4.67 5.86
CA VAL A 164 -8.24 -3.60 6.63
C VAL A 164 -7.55 -2.61 5.69
N SER A 165 -6.82 -3.11 4.69
CA SER A 165 -6.16 -2.26 3.69
C SER A 165 -7.17 -1.39 2.95
N ARG A 166 -8.28 -1.95 2.43
CA ARG A 166 -9.32 -1.16 1.75
C ARG A 166 -9.95 -0.09 2.63
N VAL A 167 -10.12 -0.34 3.93
CA VAL A 167 -10.61 0.68 4.87
C VAL A 167 -9.61 1.82 5.00
N GLN A 168 -8.32 1.51 5.08
CA GLN A 168 -7.26 2.54 5.14
C GLN A 168 -7.20 3.35 3.85
N GLU A 169 -7.29 2.71 2.70
CA GLU A 169 -7.34 3.37 1.38
C GLU A 169 -8.54 4.31 1.24
N THR A 170 -9.73 3.85 1.68
CA THR A 170 -10.93 4.69 1.67
C THR A 170 -10.76 5.94 2.53
N ARG A 171 -10.15 5.80 3.71
CA ARG A 171 -9.84 6.95 4.58
C ARG A 171 -8.81 7.89 3.95
N ALA A 172 -7.81 7.34 3.29
CA ALA A 172 -6.81 8.15 2.59
C ALA A 172 -7.45 8.95 1.44
N ASP A 173 -8.39 8.34 0.70
CA ASP A 173 -9.17 9.05 -0.33
C ASP A 173 -10.03 10.17 0.27
N GLU A 174 -10.73 9.90 1.38
CA GLU A 174 -11.54 10.92 2.09
C GLU A 174 -10.67 12.07 2.62
N TYR A 175 -9.48 11.75 3.13
CA TYR A 175 -8.53 12.74 3.58
C TYR A 175 -8.04 13.62 2.42
N ALA A 176 -7.66 13.00 1.30
CA ALA A 176 -7.19 13.69 0.11
C ALA A 176 -8.28 14.64 -0.44
N LEU A 177 -9.53 14.19 -0.52
CA LEU A 177 -10.66 15.03 -0.92
C LEU A 177 -10.82 16.26 -0.03
N LYS A 178 -10.73 16.09 1.29
CA LYS A 178 -10.84 17.20 2.26
C LYS A 178 -9.67 18.17 2.17
N MET A 179 -8.49 17.68 1.83
CA MET A 179 -7.27 18.50 1.74
C MET A 179 -7.19 19.32 0.45
N THR A 180 -7.62 18.74 -0.66
CA THR A 180 -7.51 19.36 -2.00
C THR A 180 -8.79 20.04 -2.45
N ASP A 181 -9.94 19.61 -1.94
CA ASP A 181 -11.28 20.08 -2.33
C ASP A 181 -11.49 20.10 -3.86
N ASN A 182 -10.91 19.13 -4.55
CA ASN A 182 -10.96 18.99 -6.00
C ASN A 182 -11.43 17.60 -6.45
N PRO A 183 -12.77 17.36 -6.46
CA PRO A 183 -13.33 16.07 -6.88
C PRO A 183 -13.02 15.68 -8.32
N GLU A 184 -12.89 16.65 -9.22
CA GLU A 184 -12.56 16.39 -10.64
C GLU A 184 -11.17 15.78 -10.78
N ALA A 185 -10.16 16.38 -10.14
CA ALA A 185 -8.80 15.86 -10.11
C ALA A 185 -8.73 14.46 -9.50
N ALA A 186 -9.53 14.17 -8.47
CA ALA A 186 -9.63 12.84 -7.89
C ALA A 186 -10.17 11.82 -8.90
N ILE A 187 -11.24 12.13 -9.63
CA ILE A 187 -11.83 11.21 -10.61
C ILE A 187 -10.86 10.96 -11.78
N THR A 188 -10.26 12.01 -12.32
CA THR A 188 -9.35 11.89 -13.46
C THR A 188 -8.06 11.17 -13.09
N SER A 189 -7.50 11.41 -11.90
CA SER A 189 -6.35 10.66 -11.39
C SER A 189 -6.65 9.16 -11.28
N PHE A 190 -7.82 8.76 -10.76
CA PHE A 190 -8.22 7.35 -10.68
C PHE A 190 -8.39 6.71 -12.06
N GLN A 191 -8.90 7.45 -13.04
CA GLN A 191 -9.01 6.96 -14.42
C GLN A 191 -7.63 6.71 -15.02
N LYS A 192 -6.71 7.66 -14.93
CA LYS A 192 -5.34 7.53 -15.45
C LYS A 192 -4.56 6.43 -14.75
N LEU A 193 -4.71 6.28 -13.41
CA LEU A 193 -4.13 5.16 -12.64
C LEU A 193 -4.69 3.81 -13.09
N SER A 194 -5.99 3.73 -13.37
CA SER A 194 -6.62 2.51 -13.87
C SER A 194 -6.10 2.12 -15.26
N GLU A 195 -5.93 3.10 -16.14
CA GLU A 195 -5.42 2.90 -17.50
C GLU A 195 -3.96 2.45 -17.48
N SER A 196 -3.10 3.13 -16.72
CA SER A 196 -1.68 2.76 -16.63
C SER A 196 -1.45 1.39 -16.01
N GLY A 197 -2.25 1.02 -15.00
CA GLY A 197 -2.18 -0.26 -14.31
C GLY A 197 -2.98 -1.38 -14.97
N LEU A 198 -3.68 -1.14 -16.09
CA LEU A 198 -4.60 -2.09 -16.75
C LEU A 198 -5.56 -2.76 -15.76
N SER A 199 -6.02 -2.01 -14.77
CA SER A 199 -6.82 -2.55 -13.68
C SER A 199 -8.31 -2.66 -14.06
N GLN A 200 -8.99 -3.70 -13.56
CA GLN A 200 -10.42 -3.84 -13.73
C GLN A 200 -11.17 -2.80 -12.89
N MET A 201 -12.02 -2.01 -13.53
CA MET A 201 -12.83 -0.98 -12.85
C MET A 201 -13.72 -1.55 -11.73
N ASN A 202 -14.30 -2.73 -11.95
CA ASN A 202 -15.16 -3.42 -10.98
C ASN A 202 -14.93 -4.94 -11.02
N PRO A 203 -13.90 -5.46 -10.34
CA PRO A 203 -13.62 -6.88 -10.29
C PRO A 203 -14.72 -7.65 -9.54
N PRO A 204 -14.91 -8.97 -9.84
CA PRO A 204 -15.86 -9.81 -9.11
C PRO A 204 -15.60 -9.84 -7.61
N TYR A 205 -16.65 -10.05 -6.80
CA TYR A 205 -16.59 -10.00 -5.33
C TYR A 205 -15.48 -10.88 -4.73
N LEU A 206 -15.33 -12.13 -5.19
CA LEU A 206 -14.29 -13.02 -4.71
C LEU A 206 -12.87 -12.52 -5.03
N VAL A 207 -12.68 -11.89 -6.18
CA VAL A 207 -11.41 -11.28 -6.55
C VAL A 207 -11.10 -10.11 -5.61
N LYS A 208 -12.08 -9.23 -5.37
CA LYS A 208 -11.95 -8.15 -4.37
C LYS A 208 -11.58 -8.70 -3.00
N LEU A 209 -12.26 -9.75 -2.55
CA LEU A 209 -12.09 -10.32 -1.21
C LEU A 209 -10.67 -10.89 -1.00
N PHE A 210 -10.16 -11.66 -1.97
CA PHE A 210 -8.92 -12.41 -1.82
C PHE A 210 -7.68 -11.76 -2.42
N ARG A 211 -7.83 -10.80 -3.34
CA ARG A 211 -6.69 -10.26 -4.11
C ARG A 211 -6.53 -8.75 -4.06
N ASN A 212 -7.60 -7.99 -3.78
CA ASN A 212 -7.53 -6.55 -3.87
C ASN A 212 -7.30 -5.91 -2.49
N SER A 213 -6.15 -5.33 -2.31
CA SER A 213 -5.80 -4.51 -1.14
C SER A 213 -6.40 -3.10 -1.22
N HIS A 214 -6.78 -2.63 -2.41
CA HIS A 214 -7.40 -1.32 -2.65
C HIS A 214 -8.88 -1.50 -3.00
N PRO A 215 -9.74 -0.50 -2.72
CA PRO A 215 -11.07 -0.42 -3.28
C PRO A 215 -11.00 -0.43 -4.82
N SER A 216 -12.04 -0.93 -5.48
CA SER A 216 -12.11 -0.85 -6.94
C SER A 216 -12.20 0.61 -7.39
N MET A 217 -11.70 0.91 -8.60
CA MET A 217 -11.77 2.28 -9.13
C MET A 217 -13.21 2.80 -9.19
N LEU A 218 -14.17 1.91 -9.45
CA LEU A 218 -15.59 2.27 -9.40
C LEU A 218 -16.02 2.71 -7.99
N GLU A 219 -15.60 1.99 -6.93
CA GLU A 219 -15.92 2.35 -5.54
C GLU A 219 -15.28 3.68 -5.16
N ARG A 220 -14.03 3.93 -5.57
CA ARG A 220 -13.31 5.19 -5.33
C ARG A 220 -14.03 6.36 -6.02
N ILE A 221 -14.41 6.23 -7.29
CA ILE A 221 -15.18 7.24 -8.03
C ILE A 221 -16.56 7.48 -7.39
N GLN A 222 -17.23 6.44 -6.89
CA GLN A 222 -18.49 6.59 -6.18
C GLN A 222 -18.34 7.38 -4.87
N LEU A 223 -17.25 7.14 -4.14
CA LEU A 223 -16.89 7.91 -2.94
C LEU A 223 -16.74 9.40 -3.26
N VAL A 224 -16.02 9.73 -4.32
CA VAL A 224 -15.82 11.12 -4.75
C VAL A 224 -17.16 11.79 -5.10
N LYS A 225 -18.01 11.12 -5.88
CA LYS A 225 -19.33 11.64 -6.24
C LYS A 225 -20.26 11.83 -5.02
N GLN A 226 -20.11 10.97 -4.01
CA GLN A 226 -20.85 11.14 -2.76
C GLN A 226 -20.33 12.33 -1.95
N TYR A 227 -19.00 12.53 -1.93
CA TYR A 227 -18.38 13.70 -1.30
C TYR A 227 -18.88 14.99 -1.95
N GLU A 228 -18.82 15.08 -3.27
CA GLU A 228 -19.29 16.23 -4.05
C GLU A 228 -20.76 16.57 -3.73
N LYS A 229 -21.64 15.57 -3.75
CA LYS A 229 -23.08 15.77 -3.44
C LYS A 229 -23.34 16.29 -2.03
N ASN A 230 -22.46 16.01 -1.08
CA ASN A 230 -22.64 16.40 0.32
C ASN A 230 -22.04 17.78 0.63
N HIS A 231 -21.15 18.31 -0.22
CA HIS A 231 -20.40 19.54 0.02
C HIS A 231 -20.67 20.64 -1.02
N HIS A 232 -21.33 20.29 -2.11
CA HIS A 232 -21.82 21.16 -3.19
C HIS A 232 -23.32 20.94 -3.42
#